data_3d54e85e53feccd492b88a9ea8df4692
#
_entry.id   3d54e85e53feccd492b88a9ea8df4692
#
_cell.length_a   1.000
_cell.length_b   1.000
_cell.length_c   1.000
_cell.angle_alpha   90.00
_cell.angle_beta   90.00
_cell.angle_gamma   90.00
#
_symmetry.space_group_name_H-M   'P 1'
#
loop_
_entity.id
_entity.type
_entity.pdbx_description
1 polymer ?
#
loop_
_entity_poly.entity_id
_entity_poly.type
_entity_poly.pdbx_seq_one_letter_code
_entity_poly.pdbx_strand_id
1 'polypeptide(L)'
;MKTLGLSLTLVFSLPAMAHLNGAKPHMDPQMTSAEYRNYLSTQKSSNKNVKTLEDLDPRIEKSIKLGERLSKWVNKINAGRTAETAIRLTSPETRISYPINKPNKYNPTILAAEATALETSMPKAMVDVIWSNSELPADTNGIDDKTFAAQGRLLDRNYQGAARYKSLSPWIEEYKWAAASDVRGYYYLKTNNIKAEDLTDVASMSPEKLDLVKEALFRTCRNYEGTKETQCQKVVDESVTNNGLADLYNFTIDAAKTNWDSFFKITESARRKDVTWLNDIMTVPFNTPELTKFIPYLQDNIEDEFRFGTWGLKLNWGTFENGPRLVFKAGEVPHVNGLGGNEITMDSNQPIEEYESRWTIRHEFGHVIGFPDCYHEFYDEKLEAFVNYQLDTTDLMCSRAGNMKERMYNELKEAYAPTAE
;
A
#
# COMPACT_ATOMS: atom_id res chain seq x y z
N MET A 1 -51.69 44.43 -0.10
CA MET A 1 -51.01 43.16 0.27
C MET A 1 -49.90 42.96 -0.70
N LYS A 2 -48.62 43.17 -0.26
CA LYS A 2 -47.42 42.92 -1.05
C LYS A 2 -46.77 41.67 -0.47
N THR A 3 -46.78 40.60 -1.23
CA THR A 3 -46.10 39.35 -0.91
C THR A 3 -44.62 39.51 -1.20
N LEU A 4 -43.77 39.52 -0.16
CA LEU A 4 -42.32 39.39 -0.28
C LEU A 4 -41.98 37.90 -0.54
N GLY A 5 -41.52 37.62 -1.73
CA GLY A 5 -40.91 36.33 -2.06
C GLY A 5 -39.48 36.27 -1.52
N LEU A 6 -39.28 35.45 -0.49
CA LEU A 6 -37.92 35.14 0.02
C LEU A 6 -37.29 34.10 -0.94
N SER A 7 -36.38 34.57 -1.77
CA SER A 7 -35.57 33.67 -2.62
C SER A 7 -34.46 33.09 -1.75
N LEU A 8 -34.61 31.82 -1.34
CA LEU A 8 -33.57 31.05 -0.64
C LEU A 8 -32.54 30.57 -1.65
N THR A 9 -31.46 31.33 -1.80
CA THR A 9 -30.31 30.90 -2.59
C THR A 9 -29.57 29.82 -1.77
N LEU A 10 -29.83 28.54 -2.07
CA LEU A 10 -29.02 27.46 -1.59
C LEU A 10 -27.61 27.58 -2.24
N VAL A 11 -26.68 28.14 -1.48
CA VAL A 11 -25.28 28.05 -1.79
C VAL A 11 -24.88 26.60 -1.49
N PHE A 12 -24.91 25.74 -2.51
CA PHE A 12 -24.19 24.49 -2.46
C PHE A 12 -22.71 24.85 -2.38
N SER A 13 -22.15 24.81 -1.17
CA SER A 13 -20.71 24.64 -1.01
C SER A 13 -20.40 23.28 -1.64
N LEU A 14 -19.96 23.31 -2.89
CA LEU A 14 -19.28 22.16 -3.48
C LEU A 14 -18.19 21.77 -2.47
N PRO A 15 -18.18 20.53 -1.95
CA PRO A 15 -17.02 20.07 -1.23
C PRO A 15 -15.84 20.33 -2.16
N ALA A 16 -14.78 20.98 -1.64
CA ALA A 16 -13.54 21.11 -2.37
C ALA A 16 -13.30 19.75 -3.00
N MET A 17 -13.35 19.68 -4.34
CA MET A 17 -13.08 18.45 -5.03
C MET A 17 -11.63 18.12 -4.65
N ALA A 18 -11.48 17.27 -3.63
CA ALA A 18 -10.25 16.56 -3.45
C ALA A 18 -9.91 16.07 -4.84
N HIS A 19 -8.72 16.42 -5.32
CA HIS A 19 -8.27 16.03 -6.64
C HIS A 19 -8.57 14.55 -6.79
N LEU A 20 -9.64 14.24 -7.52
CA LEU A 20 -9.91 12.91 -8.00
C LEU A 20 -8.83 12.68 -9.06
N ASN A 21 -7.65 12.21 -8.64
CA ASN A 21 -6.63 11.76 -9.55
C ASN A 21 -7.10 10.58 -10.41
N GLY A 22 -8.36 10.19 -10.25
CA GLY A 22 -9.09 9.35 -11.18
C GLY A 22 -9.77 10.08 -12.32
N ALA A 23 -9.77 11.43 -12.37
CA ALA A 23 -10.46 12.19 -13.41
C ALA A 23 -9.58 12.51 -14.62
N LYS A 24 -8.23 12.51 -14.45
CA LYS A 24 -7.31 12.52 -15.59
C LYS A 24 -6.82 11.11 -15.82
N PRO A 25 -7.03 10.54 -17.03
CA PRO A 25 -6.34 9.32 -17.38
C PRO A 25 -4.85 9.61 -17.28
N HIS A 26 -4.13 8.90 -16.39
CA HIS A 26 -2.68 8.93 -16.40
C HIS A 26 -2.20 8.58 -17.79
N MET A 27 -1.19 9.30 -18.28
CA MET A 27 -0.62 9.03 -19.58
C MET A 27 -0.17 7.57 -19.61
N ASP A 28 -0.63 6.82 -20.59
CA ASP A 28 -0.13 5.49 -20.84
C ASP A 28 1.33 5.58 -21.28
N PRO A 29 2.18 4.58 -20.92
CA PRO A 29 3.55 4.58 -21.36
C PRO A 29 3.60 4.75 -22.90
N GLN A 30 4.38 5.74 -23.38
CA GLN A 30 4.58 5.95 -24.82
C GLN A 30 5.53 4.90 -25.40
N MET A 31 5.37 3.66 -24.97
CA MET A 31 6.13 2.51 -25.43
C MET A 31 5.21 1.31 -25.57
N THR A 32 5.51 0.46 -26.51
CA THR A 32 4.83 -0.83 -26.63
C THR A 32 5.33 -1.80 -25.55
N SER A 33 4.51 -2.80 -25.23
CA SER A 33 4.93 -3.91 -24.38
C SER A 33 6.19 -4.63 -24.92
N ALA A 34 6.39 -4.64 -26.22
CA ALA A 34 7.58 -5.20 -26.86
C ALA A 34 8.83 -4.35 -26.57
N GLU A 35 8.75 -3.03 -26.69
CA GLU A 35 9.85 -2.11 -26.36
C GLU A 35 10.20 -2.19 -24.87
N TYR A 36 9.20 -2.24 -24.00
CA TYR A 36 9.40 -2.40 -22.56
C TYR A 36 10.12 -3.72 -22.23
N ARG A 37 9.73 -4.84 -22.82
CA ARG A 37 10.41 -6.13 -22.60
C ARG A 37 11.82 -6.14 -23.18
N ASN A 38 12.04 -5.54 -24.34
CA ASN A 38 13.38 -5.41 -24.87
C ASN A 38 14.28 -4.62 -23.92
N TYR A 39 13.76 -3.50 -23.38
CA TYR A 39 14.46 -2.74 -22.34
C TYR A 39 14.76 -3.60 -21.11
N LEU A 40 13.79 -4.34 -20.57
CA LEU A 40 14.01 -5.22 -19.42
C LEU A 40 15.08 -6.29 -19.69
N SER A 41 15.16 -6.81 -20.91
CA SER A 41 16.17 -7.81 -21.28
C SER A 41 17.59 -7.24 -21.29
N THR A 42 17.73 -5.92 -21.44
CA THR A 42 19.06 -5.22 -21.40
C THR A 42 19.50 -4.90 -19.98
N GLN A 43 18.55 -4.88 -19.00
CA GLN A 43 18.88 -4.62 -17.61
C GLN A 43 19.66 -5.81 -17.04
N LYS A 44 20.91 -5.60 -16.65
CA LYS A 44 21.68 -6.62 -15.97
C LYS A 44 21.03 -6.92 -14.63
N SER A 45 20.52 -8.13 -14.46
CA SER A 45 20.06 -8.63 -13.18
C SER A 45 21.19 -8.51 -12.16
N SER A 46 21.10 -7.54 -11.27
CA SER A 46 22.02 -7.40 -10.14
C SER A 46 21.61 -8.30 -8.97
N ASN A 47 21.04 -9.46 -9.25
CA ASN A 47 20.61 -10.44 -8.27
C ASN A 47 21.80 -10.99 -7.49
N LYS A 48 22.29 -10.24 -6.51
CA LYS A 48 23.07 -10.75 -5.40
C LYS A 48 22.12 -10.91 -4.21
N ASN A 49 21.87 -12.16 -3.81
CA ASN A 49 21.12 -12.61 -2.62
C ASN A 49 19.59 -12.71 -2.71
N VAL A 50 19.05 -13.22 -3.78
CA VAL A 50 17.70 -13.81 -3.72
C VAL A 50 17.84 -15.20 -3.10
N LYS A 51 17.16 -15.51 -1.97
CA LYS A 51 16.90 -16.90 -1.57
C LYS A 51 16.35 -17.60 -2.80
N THR A 52 17.01 -18.67 -3.23
CA THR A 52 16.54 -19.44 -4.37
C THR A 52 15.14 -19.95 -4.06
N LEU A 53 14.30 -20.11 -5.07
CA LEU A 53 12.94 -20.68 -4.90
C LEU A 53 12.97 -22.05 -4.20
N GLU A 54 14.11 -22.74 -4.23
CA GLU A 54 14.35 -24.06 -3.65
C GLU A 54 14.22 -24.09 -2.10
N ASP A 55 14.38 -22.95 -1.42
CA ASP A 55 14.27 -22.83 0.04
C ASP A 55 12.87 -22.36 0.50
N LEU A 56 11.93 -22.18 -0.43
CA LEU A 56 10.58 -21.71 -0.11
C LEU A 56 9.64 -22.88 0.19
N ASP A 57 8.63 -22.58 1.02
CA ASP A 57 7.48 -23.48 1.17
C ASP A 57 6.87 -23.78 -0.21
N PRO A 58 6.72 -25.06 -0.61
CA PRO A 58 6.23 -25.42 -1.94
C PRO A 58 4.87 -24.82 -2.30
N ARG A 59 4.06 -24.49 -1.30
CA ARG A 59 2.75 -23.85 -1.48
C ARG A 59 2.91 -22.40 -1.95
N ILE A 60 3.87 -21.68 -1.39
CA ILE A 60 4.23 -20.31 -1.79
C ILE A 60 4.84 -20.32 -3.19
N GLU A 61 5.76 -21.25 -3.44
CA GLU A 61 6.37 -21.44 -4.76
C GLU A 61 5.32 -21.69 -5.85
N LYS A 62 4.31 -22.56 -5.57
CA LYS A 62 3.20 -22.80 -6.50
C LYS A 62 2.45 -21.51 -6.82
N SER A 63 2.04 -20.74 -5.82
CA SER A 63 1.32 -19.48 -6.00
C SER A 63 2.12 -18.45 -6.83
N ILE A 64 3.42 -18.35 -6.58
CA ILE A 64 4.32 -17.49 -7.35
C ILE A 64 4.36 -17.93 -8.82
N LYS A 65 4.60 -19.21 -9.09
CA LYS A 65 4.65 -19.75 -10.46
C LYS A 65 3.36 -19.51 -11.26
N LEU A 66 2.20 -19.69 -10.60
CA LEU A 66 0.89 -19.44 -11.24
C LEU A 66 0.73 -17.97 -11.62
N GLY A 67 1.06 -17.05 -10.72
CA GLY A 67 0.97 -15.61 -10.99
C GLY A 67 1.97 -15.14 -12.05
N GLU A 68 3.22 -15.61 -12.02
CA GLU A 68 4.19 -15.32 -13.08
C GLU A 68 3.72 -15.82 -14.45
N ARG A 69 3.07 -16.99 -14.47
CA ARG A 69 2.53 -17.53 -15.71
C ARG A 69 1.38 -16.68 -16.23
N LEU A 70 0.47 -16.21 -15.35
CA LEU A 70 -0.57 -15.26 -15.71
C LEU A 70 0.03 -13.97 -16.27
N SER A 71 1.00 -13.38 -15.60
CA SER A 71 1.66 -12.14 -16.03
C SER A 71 2.32 -12.30 -17.40
N LYS A 72 3.00 -13.43 -17.65
CA LYS A 72 3.56 -13.76 -18.96
C LYS A 72 2.48 -13.87 -20.04
N TRP A 73 1.32 -14.44 -19.69
CA TRP A 73 0.20 -14.56 -20.64
C TRP A 73 -0.41 -13.20 -20.97
N VAL A 74 -0.72 -12.38 -19.96
CA VAL A 74 -1.20 -10.99 -20.16
C VAL A 74 -0.21 -10.19 -21.03
N ASN A 75 1.08 -10.29 -20.73
CA ASN A 75 2.13 -9.65 -21.50
C ASN A 75 2.15 -10.13 -22.97
N LYS A 76 1.93 -11.43 -23.23
CA LYS A 76 1.87 -11.98 -24.59
C LYS A 76 0.65 -11.46 -25.38
N ILE A 77 -0.51 -11.39 -24.71
CA ILE A 77 -1.73 -10.81 -25.28
C ILE A 77 -1.52 -9.34 -25.62
N ASN A 78 -1.02 -8.55 -24.65
CA ASN A 78 -0.86 -7.11 -24.80
C ASN A 78 0.22 -6.72 -25.83
N ALA A 79 1.14 -7.63 -26.16
CA ALA A 79 2.12 -7.40 -27.24
C ALA A 79 1.48 -7.16 -28.61
N GLY A 80 0.27 -7.66 -28.84
CA GLY A 80 -0.50 -7.46 -30.06
C GLY A 80 -1.59 -6.38 -29.97
N ARG A 81 -1.64 -5.61 -28.85
CA ARG A 81 -2.70 -4.63 -28.57
C ARG A 81 -2.15 -3.21 -28.46
N THR A 82 -3.03 -2.23 -28.63
CA THR A 82 -2.74 -0.83 -28.28
C THR A 82 -2.95 -0.59 -26.78
N ALA A 83 -2.51 0.56 -26.27
CA ALA A 83 -2.69 0.94 -24.86
C ALA A 83 -4.18 0.94 -24.46
N GLU A 84 -5.07 1.38 -25.35
CA GLU A 84 -6.53 1.46 -25.10
C GLU A 84 -7.18 0.06 -25.05
N THR A 85 -6.64 -0.91 -25.78
CA THR A 85 -7.18 -2.28 -25.88
C THR A 85 -6.43 -3.29 -25.03
N ALA A 86 -5.36 -2.87 -24.35
CA ALA A 86 -4.59 -3.73 -23.47
C ALA A 86 -5.45 -4.29 -22.32
N ILE A 87 -5.29 -5.57 -22.04
CA ILE A 87 -5.88 -6.18 -20.85
C ILE A 87 -5.17 -5.61 -19.62
N ARG A 88 -5.96 -5.12 -18.67
CA ARG A 88 -5.53 -4.70 -17.35
C ARG A 88 -6.29 -5.51 -16.31
N LEU A 89 -5.56 -6.15 -15.43
CA LEU A 89 -6.16 -6.93 -14.33
C LEU A 89 -6.73 -6.02 -13.25
N THR A 90 -6.21 -4.79 -13.14
CA THR A 90 -6.63 -3.81 -12.15
C THR A 90 -7.38 -2.64 -12.77
N SER A 91 -8.28 -2.06 -11.99
CA SER A 91 -8.96 -0.80 -12.31
C SER A 91 -9.28 -0.05 -11.01
N PRO A 92 -9.60 1.25 -11.06
CA PRO A 92 -10.02 2.00 -9.87
C PRO A 92 -11.18 1.33 -9.12
N GLU A 93 -12.08 0.66 -9.83
CA GLU A 93 -13.26 -0.03 -9.26
C GLU A 93 -12.91 -1.37 -8.63
N THR A 94 -11.84 -2.02 -9.10
CA THR A 94 -11.41 -3.34 -8.63
C THR A 94 -10.23 -3.27 -7.65
N ARG A 95 -9.88 -2.07 -7.18
CA ARG A 95 -8.83 -1.90 -6.18
C ARG A 95 -9.12 -2.73 -4.93
N ILE A 96 -8.09 -3.36 -4.38
CA ILE A 96 -8.17 -4.10 -3.15
C ILE A 96 -7.72 -3.19 -2.01
N SER A 97 -8.45 -3.21 -0.90
CA SER A 97 -8.10 -2.48 0.30
C SER A 97 -8.35 -3.33 1.54
N TYR A 98 -7.55 -3.12 2.55
CA TYR A 98 -7.62 -3.80 3.83
C TYR A 98 -7.75 -2.75 4.95
N PRO A 99 -8.95 -2.18 5.16
CA PRO A 99 -9.11 -1.17 6.18
C PRO A 99 -8.79 -1.74 7.58
N ILE A 100 -8.45 -0.87 8.51
CA ILE A 100 -7.98 -1.20 9.85
C ILE A 100 -8.92 -2.14 10.63
N ASN A 101 -10.22 -2.05 10.38
CA ASN A 101 -11.24 -2.92 10.97
C ASN A 101 -11.46 -4.23 10.20
N LYS A 102 -10.83 -4.40 9.03
CA LYS A 102 -10.91 -5.62 8.21
C LYS A 102 -9.52 -5.97 7.64
N PRO A 103 -8.59 -6.39 8.52
CA PRO A 103 -7.22 -6.69 8.10
C PRO A 103 -7.17 -7.90 7.15
N ASN A 104 -6.18 -7.88 6.28
CA ASN A 104 -5.79 -9.07 5.52
C ASN A 104 -4.93 -10.00 6.38
N LYS A 105 -5.00 -11.29 6.10
CA LYS A 105 -4.16 -12.32 6.73
C LYS A 105 -3.64 -13.24 5.64
N TYR A 106 -2.37 -13.56 5.69
CA TYR A 106 -1.79 -14.49 4.72
C TYR A 106 -0.65 -15.31 5.32
N ASN A 107 -0.64 -16.56 4.95
CA ASN A 107 0.40 -17.55 5.24
C ASN A 107 0.35 -18.64 4.17
N PRO A 108 1.29 -19.62 4.16
CA PRO A 108 1.30 -20.67 3.15
C PRO A 108 0.00 -21.47 3.06
N THR A 109 -0.68 -21.71 4.18
CA THR A 109 -1.94 -22.47 4.21
C THR A 109 -3.10 -21.69 3.59
N ILE A 110 -3.25 -20.41 3.95
CA ILE A 110 -4.29 -19.52 3.39
C ILE A 110 -4.10 -19.37 1.88
N LEU A 111 -2.88 -19.06 1.45
CA LEU A 111 -2.57 -18.84 0.04
C LEU A 111 -2.76 -20.10 -0.81
N ALA A 112 -2.41 -21.28 -0.27
CA ALA A 112 -2.66 -22.54 -0.95
C ALA A 112 -4.16 -22.88 -1.07
N ALA A 113 -4.94 -22.58 -0.03
CA ALA A 113 -6.39 -22.77 -0.07
C ALA A 113 -7.04 -21.83 -1.11
N GLU A 114 -6.60 -20.56 -1.17
CA GLU A 114 -7.05 -19.62 -2.20
C GLU A 114 -6.69 -20.10 -3.60
N ALA A 115 -5.45 -20.55 -3.85
CA ALA A 115 -5.03 -21.07 -5.15
C ALA A 115 -5.86 -22.30 -5.57
N THR A 116 -6.20 -23.19 -4.65
CA THR A 116 -7.06 -24.37 -4.90
C THR A 116 -8.49 -23.95 -5.23
N ALA A 117 -9.04 -22.97 -4.50
CA ALA A 117 -10.36 -22.43 -4.79
C ALA A 117 -10.42 -21.76 -6.17
N LEU A 118 -9.36 -21.05 -6.57
CA LEU A 118 -9.25 -20.45 -7.90
C LEU A 118 -9.18 -21.51 -9.01
N GLU A 119 -8.39 -22.59 -8.83
CA GLU A 119 -8.33 -23.72 -9.76
C GLU A 119 -9.71 -24.32 -10.05
N THR A 120 -10.59 -24.32 -9.04
CA THR A 120 -11.94 -24.88 -9.16
C THR A 120 -12.96 -23.89 -9.75
N SER A 121 -12.81 -22.59 -9.47
CA SER A 121 -13.81 -21.56 -9.81
C SER A 121 -13.53 -20.81 -11.10
N MET A 122 -12.28 -20.80 -11.56
CA MET A 122 -11.91 -20.10 -12.79
C MET A 122 -12.42 -20.81 -14.06
N PRO A 123 -12.62 -20.08 -15.16
CA PRO A 123 -12.94 -20.69 -16.46
C PRO A 123 -11.93 -21.79 -16.83
N LYS A 124 -12.43 -22.95 -17.24
CA LYS A 124 -11.58 -24.10 -17.59
C LYS A 124 -10.48 -23.73 -18.59
N ALA A 125 -10.76 -22.87 -19.56
CA ALA A 125 -9.79 -22.40 -20.53
C ALA A 125 -8.62 -21.61 -19.90
N MET A 126 -8.83 -20.92 -18.77
CA MET A 126 -7.74 -20.31 -18.00
C MET A 126 -6.96 -21.36 -17.20
N VAL A 127 -7.66 -22.26 -16.54
CA VAL A 127 -7.04 -23.33 -15.72
C VAL A 127 -6.12 -24.19 -16.59
N ASP A 128 -6.60 -24.61 -17.77
CA ASP A 128 -5.83 -25.43 -18.71
C ASP A 128 -4.55 -24.75 -19.20
N VAL A 129 -4.50 -23.43 -19.24
CA VAL A 129 -3.31 -22.66 -19.60
C VAL A 129 -2.41 -22.41 -18.38
N ILE A 130 -2.98 -21.93 -17.28
CA ILE A 130 -2.21 -21.44 -16.13
C ILE A 130 -1.63 -22.58 -15.30
N TRP A 131 -2.39 -23.67 -15.08
CA TRP A 131 -1.93 -24.84 -14.28
C TRP A 131 -1.15 -25.88 -15.09
N SER A 132 -0.93 -25.64 -16.38
CA SER A 132 -0.14 -26.52 -17.23
C SER A 132 1.18 -25.88 -17.65
N ASN A 133 2.01 -26.68 -18.33
CA ASN A 133 3.23 -26.20 -18.99
C ASN A 133 3.03 -25.97 -20.49
N SER A 134 1.77 -25.87 -20.96
CA SER A 134 1.44 -25.63 -22.37
C SER A 134 1.98 -24.27 -22.86
N GLU A 135 2.13 -24.12 -24.17
CA GLU A 135 2.45 -22.82 -24.74
C GLU A 135 1.35 -21.80 -24.41
N LEU A 136 1.76 -20.56 -24.09
CA LEU A 136 0.81 -19.48 -23.78
C LEU A 136 0.11 -19.04 -25.09
N PRO A 137 -1.23 -18.93 -25.12
CA PRO A 137 -1.95 -18.36 -26.24
C PRO A 137 -1.57 -16.90 -26.51
N ALA A 138 -1.76 -16.42 -27.74
CA ALA A 138 -1.58 -15.01 -28.09
C ALA A 138 -2.84 -14.15 -27.80
N ASP A 139 -3.93 -14.80 -27.41
CA ASP A 139 -5.21 -14.19 -27.06
C ASP A 139 -5.72 -14.75 -25.72
N THR A 140 -6.94 -14.42 -25.35
CA THR A 140 -7.58 -14.86 -24.10
C THR A 140 -8.13 -16.29 -24.14
N ASN A 141 -7.76 -17.08 -25.15
CA ASN A 141 -8.19 -18.46 -25.32
C ASN A 141 -9.73 -18.63 -25.32
N GLY A 142 -10.42 -17.75 -26.07
CA GLY A 142 -11.87 -17.78 -26.21
C GLY A 142 -12.68 -17.20 -25.03
N ILE A 143 -12.01 -16.62 -24.04
CA ILE A 143 -12.65 -15.95 -22.91
C ILE A 143 -12.78 -14.46 -23.24
N ASP A 144 -13.92 -13.84 -22.92
CA ASP A 144 -14.04 -12.38 -23.08
C ASP A 144 -13.08 -11.64 -22.14
N ASP A 145 -12.57 -10.49 -22.59
CA ASP A 145 -11.53 -9.72 -21.88
C ASP A 145 -11.94 -9.32 -20.46
N LYS A 146 -13.21 -9.01 -20.23
CA LYS A 146 -13.72 -8.61 -18.92
C LYS A 146 -13.67 -9.79 -17.92
N THR A 147 -14.14 -10.95 -18.34
CA THR A 147 -14.07 -12.18 -17.54
C THR A 147 -12.62 -12.58 -17.29
N PHE A 148 -11.77 -12.52 -18.34
CA PHE A 148 -10.35 -12.83 -18.20
C PHE A 148 -9.68 -11.90 -17.18
N ALA A 149 -9.89 -10.58 -17.29
CA ALA A 149 -9.32 -9.62 -16.35
C ALA A 149 -9.83 -9.83 -14.91
N ALA A 150 -11.13 -10.06 -14.73
CA ALA A 150 -11.71 -10.27 -13.40
C ALA A 150 -11.16 -11.52 -12.70
N GLN A 151 -11.04 -12.63 -13.43
CA GLN A 151 -10.49 -13.88 -12.90
C GLN A 151 -8.98 -13.80 -12.72
N GLY A 152 -8.28 -13.18 -13.68
CA GLY A 152 -6.84 -12.92 -13.58
C GLY A 152 -6.51 -12.06 -12.35
N ARG A 153 -7.34 -11.06 -12.03
CA ARG A 153 -7.16 -10.23 -10.83
C ARG A 153 -7.16 -11.03 -9.53
N LEU A 154 -8.00 -12.06 -9.42
CA LEU A 154 -8.03 -12.90 -8.22
C LEU A 154 -6.74 -13.71 -8.05
N LEU A 155 -6.21 -14.24 -9.16
CA LEU A 155 -4.95 -14.98 -9.15
C LEU A 155 -3.74 -14.06 -8.92
N ASP A 156 -3.75 -12.86 -9.51
CA ASP A 156 -2.73 -11.84 -9.27
C ASP A 156 -2.67 -11.44 -7.79
N ARG A 157 -3.82 -11.31 -7.13
CA ARG A 157 -3.89 -11.08 -5.68
C ARG A 157 -3.23 -12.19 -4.87
N ASN A 158 -3.48 -13.45 -5.22
CA ASN A 158 -2.84 -14.61 -4.57
C ASN A 158 -1.30 -14.57 -4.80
N TYR A 159 -0.88 -14.25 -6.02
CA TYR A 159 0.53 -14.03 -6.36
C TYR A 159 1.18 -12.94 -5.50
N GLN A 160 0.55 -11.78 -5.39
CA GLN A 160 1.08 -10.66 -4.58
C GLN A 160 1.21 -11.05 -3.11
N GLY A 161 0.23 -11.77 -2.55
CA GLY A 161 0.31 -12.32 -1.20
C GLY A 161 1.48 -13.30 -1.02
N ALA A 162 1.70 -14.17 -2.01
CA ALA A 162 2.80 -15.12 -1.99
C ALA A 162 4.17 -14.45 -2.15
N ALA A 163 4.30 -13.48 -3.04
CA ALA A 163 5.52 -12.68 -3.21
C ALA A 163 5.83 -11.89 -1.93
N ARG A 164 4.80 -11.30 -1.29
CA ARG A 164 4.95 -10.61 -0.01
C ARG A 164 5.40 -11.55 1.09
N TYR A 165 4.76 -12.72 1.23
CA TYR A 165 5.18 -13.74 2.20
C TYR A 165 6.64 -14.16 1.98
N LYS A 166 7.05 -14.43 0.74
CA LYS A 166 8.44 -14.74 0.38
C LYS A 166 9.40 -13.65 0.86
N SER A 167 9.06 -12.39 0.62
CA SER A 167 9.90 -11.24 0.98
C SER A 167 10.03 -11.09 2.49
N LEU A 168 8.96 -11.31 3.26
CA LEU A 168 8.90 -11.06 4.69
C LEU A 168 9.28 -12.26 5.55
N SER A 169 9.12 -13.50 5.06
CA SER A 169 9.35 -14.70 5.86
C SER A 169 10.78 -14.82 6.44
N PRO A 170 11.85 -14.27 5.85
CA PRO A 170 13.16 -14.22 6.50
C PRO A 170 13.23 -13.34 7.74
N TRP A 171 12.25 -12.44 7.93
CA TRP A 171 12.20 -11.39 8.94
C TRP A 171 11.04 -11.59 9.93
N ILE A 172 10.54 -12.84 10.07
CA ILE A 172 9.39 -13.14 10.95
C ILE A 172 9.64 -12.64 12.38
N GLU A 173 10.84 -12.78 12.91
CA GLU A 173 11.13 -12.36 14.29
C GLU A 173 11.00 -10.83 14.45
N GLU A 174 11.45 -10.06 13.48
CA GLU A 174 11.27 -8.60 13.46
C GLU A 174 9.80 -8.22 13.32
N TYR A 175 9.04 -8.95 12.51
CA TYR A 175 7.61 -8.73 12.32
C TYR A 175 6.76 -9.17 13.52
N LYS A 176 7.23 -10.09 14.37
CA LYS A 176 6.62 -10.36 15.68
C LYS A 176 6.74 -9.14 16.59
N TRP A 177 7.88 -8.46 16.58
CA TRP A 177 8.08 -7.23 17.36
C TRP A 177 7.19 -6.09 16.83
N ALA A 178 6.99 -6.01 15.52
CA ALA A 178 6.10 -5.02 14.93
C ALA A 178 4.65 -5.12 15.46
N ALA A 179 4.21 -6.29 15.94
CA ALA A 179 2.92 -6.44 16.59
C ALA A 179 2.73 -5.57 17.85
N ALA A 180 3.84 -5.08 18.46
CA ALA A 180 3.77 -4.10 19.53
C ALA A 180 3.30 -2.72 19.07
N SER A 181 3.41 -2.42 17.78
CA SER A 181 2.95 -1.17 17.16
C SER A 181 1.53 -1.26 16.58
N ASP A 182 0.74 -2.27 16.94
CA ASP A 182 -0.65 -2.42 16.50
C ASP A 182 -1.53 -1.28 17.05
N VAL A 183 -1.95 -0.39 16.14
CA VAL A 183 -2.71 0.82 16.49
C VAL A 183 -4.23 0.64 16.44
N ARG A 184 -4.73 -0.59 16.23
CA ARG A 184 -6.18 -0.87 16.23
C ARG A 184 -6.84 -0.54 17.57
N GLY A 185 -6.10 -0.65 18.67
CA GLY A 185 -6.59 -0.25 19.99
C GLY A 185 -6.88 1.25 20.07
N TYR A 186 -5.91 2.06 19.72
CA TYR A 186 -6.08 3.52 19.64
C TYR A 186 -7.18 3.92 18.66
N TYR A 187 -7.22 3.30 17.48
CA TYR A 187 -8.26 3.53 16.49
C TYR A 187 -9.66 3.24 17.04
N TYR A 188 -9.85 2.12 17.73
CA TYR A 188 -11.13 1.75 18.34
C TYR A 188 -11.58 2.79 19.38
N LEU A 189 -10.72 3.16 20.31
CA LEU A 189 -11.01 4.15 21.35
C LEU A 189 -11.37 5.50 20.74
N LYS A 190 -10.58 5.97 19.76
CA LYS A 190 -10.78 7.24 19.08
C LYS A 190 -12.09 7.27 18.28
N THR A 191 -12.37 6.26 17.45
CA THR A 191 -13.55 6.24 16.57
C THR A 191 -14.86 6.05 17.30
N ASN A 192 -14.83 5.40 18.47
CA ASN A 192 -16.00 5.26 19.34
C ASN A 192 -16.08 6.37 20.39
N ASN A 193 -15.20 7.38 20.33
CA ASN A 193 -15.13 8.50 21.27
C ASN A 193 -15.07 8.05 22.74
N ILE A 194 -14.36 6.93 23.02
CA ILE A 194 -14.20 6.40 24.36
C ILE A 194 -13.08 7.15 25.06
N LYS A 195 -13.38 7.67 26.25
CA LYS A 195 -12.47 8.41 27.11
C LYS A 195 -12.35 7.74 28.49
N ALA A 196 -11.43 8.22 29.32
CA ALA A 196 -11.23 7.66 30.65
C ALA A 196 -12.52 7.68 31.51
N GLU A 197 -13.31 8.75 31.42
CA GLU A 197 -14.56 8.87 32.18
C GLU A 197 -15.59 7.79 31.83
N ASP A 198 -15.57 7.27 30.59
CA ASP A 198 -16.46 6.19 30.13
C ASP A 198 -16.06 4.80 30.66
N LEU A 199 -14.86 4.70 31.30
CA LEU A 199 -14.24 3.47 31.77
C LEU A 199 -14.19 3.37 33.30
N THR A 200 -14.88 4.27 34.01
CA THR A 200 -14.88 4.36 35.48
C THR A 200 -15.83 3.34 36.15
N ASP A 201 -16.77 2.76 35.40
CA ASP A 201 -17.70 1.75 35.92
C ASP A 201 -17.75 0.52 34.99
N VAL A 202 -16.82 -0.40 35.24
CA VAL A 202 -16.69 -1.64 34.46
C VAL A 202 -17.95 -2.52 34.55
N ALA A 203 -18.63 -2.52 35.70
CA ALA A 203 -19.81 -3.35 35.94
C ALA A 203 -21.03 -2.92 35.13
N SER A 204 -21.06 -1.67 34.67
CA SER A 204 -22.15 -1.17 33.80
C SER A 204 -21.99 -1.51 32.32
N MET A 205 -20.82 -2.01 31.92
CA MET A 205 -20.56 -2.36 30.50
C MET A 205 -21.23 -3.67 30.11
N SER A 206 -21.77 -3.71 28.89
CA SER A 206 -22.16 -5.00 28.33
C SER A 206 -20.91 -5.89 28.12
N PRO A 207 -21.04 -7.23 28.20
CA PRO A 207 -19.92 -8.14 27.98
C PRO A 207 -19.19 -7.86 26.65
N GLU A 208 -19.92 -7.60 25.58
CA GLU A 208 -19.35 -7.34 24.24
C GLU A 208 -18.55 -6.03 24.21
N LYS A 209 -19.06 -4.96 24.86
CA LYS A 209 -18.34 -3.70 24.97
C LYS A 209 -17.08 -3.87 25.80
N LEU A 210 -17.18 -4.59 26.92
CA LEU A 210 -16.04 -4.86 27.80
C LEU A 210 -14.94 -5.62 27.05
N ASP A 211 -15.26 -6.64 26.28
CA ASP A 211 -14.28 -7.41 25.51
C ASP A 211 -13.57 -6.54 24.47
N LEU A 212 -14.29 -5.67 23.76
CA LEU A 212 -13.69 -4.74 22.80
C LEU A 212 -12.79 -3.70 23.48
N VAL A 213 -13.19 -3.19 24.66
CA VAL A 213 -12.39 -2.25 25.45
C VAL A 213 -11.13 -2.93 25.97
N LYS A 214 -11.24 -4.15 26.52
CA LYS A 214 -10.10 -4.95 26.97
C LYS A 214 -9.08 -5.14 25.86
N GLU A 215 -9.54 -5.55 24.68
CA GLU A 215 -8.69 -5.76 23.54
C GLU A 215 -8.02 -4.43 23.07
N ALA A 216 -8.76 -3.33 23.10
CA ALA A 216 -8.22 -2.03 22.75
C ALA A 216 -7.13 -1.58 23.76
N LEU A 217 -7.40 -1.69 25.05
CA LEU A 217 -6.45 -1.33 26.10
C LEU A 217 -5.25 -2.27 26.17
N PHE A 218 -5.43 -3.54 25.85
CA PHE A 218 -4.30 -4.46 25.66
C PHE A 218 -3.34 -3.97 24.57
N ARG A 219 -3.86 -3.55 23.41
CA ARG A 219 -3.03 -3.00 22.32
C ARG A 219 -2.37 -1.67 22.70
N THR A 220 -3.10 -0.75 23.36
CA THR A 220 -2.50 0.51 23.82
C THR A 220 -1.42 0.27 24.89
N CYS A 221 -1.61 -0.73 25.76
CA CYS A 221 -0.56 -1.17 26.68
C CYS A 221 0.67 -1.68 25.93
N ARG A 222 0.50 -2.47 24.88
CA ARG A 222 1.61 -2.94 24.05
C ARG A 222 2.33 -1.79 23.33
N ASN A 223 1.60 -0.77 22.89
CA ASN A 223 2.22 0.43 22.32
C ASN A 223 3.12 1.16 23.33
N TYR A 224 2.84 1.06 24.63
CA TYR A 224 3.65 1.62 25.72
C TYR A 224 4.78 0.66 26.14
N GLU A 225 4.48 -0.61 26.41
CA GLU A 225 5.38 -1.62 27.00
C GLU A 225 6.18 -2.42 25.95
N GLY A 226 5.88 -2.23 24.66
CA GLY A 226 6.52 -2.97 23.58
C GLY A 226 6.12 -4.45 23.55
N THR A 227 7.10 -5.34 23.57
CA THR A 227 6.89 -6.79 23.39
C THR A 227 6.38 -7.54 24.63
N LYS A 228 6.08 -6.84 25.73
CA LYS A 228 5.65 -7.47 26.99
C LYS A 228 4.18 -7.87 26.97
N GLU A 229 3.81 -8.75 26.07
CA GLU A 229 2.43 -9.21 25.85
C GLU A 229 1.79 -9.77 27.13
N THR A 230 2.47 -10.71 27.80
CA THR A 230 1.97 -11.34 29.03
C THR A 230 1.74 -10.32 30.15
N GLN A 231 2.61 -9.30 30.26
CA GLN A 231 2.46 -8.24 31.23
C GLN A 231 1.23 -7.39 30.91
N CYS A 232 1.03 -7.00 29.66
CA CYS A 232 -0.13 -6.24 29.25
C CYS A 232 -1.44 -7.00 29.46
N GLN A 233 -1.47 -8.30 29.18
CA GLN A 233 -2.63 -9.11 29.48
C GLN A 233 -2.97 -9.12 30.97
N LYS A 234 -1.97 -9.33 31.82
CA LYS A 234 -2.14 -9.30 33.28
C LYS A 234 -2.66 -7.94 33.76
N VAL A 235 -2.06 -6.83 33.32
CA VAL A 235 -2.47 -5.47 33.70
C VAL A 235 -3.91 -5.17 33.30
N VAL A 236 -4.34 -5.60 32.11
CA VAL A 236 -5.73 -5.44 31.65
C VAL A 236 -6.69 -6.24 32.54
N ASP A 237 -6.38 -7.51 32.83
CA ASP A 237 -7.23 -8.37 33.66
C ASP A 237 -7.34 -7.88 35.10
N GLU A 238 -6.24 -7.37 35.68
CA GLU A 238 -6.21 -6.71 37.00
C GLU A 238 -7.03 -5.42 36.99
N SER A 239 -6.93 -4.60 35.92
CA SER A 239 -7.70 -3.37 35.77
C SER A 239 -9.21 -3.62 35.66
N VAL A 240 -9.63 -4.70 35.02
CA VAL A 240 -11.05 -5.13 35.02
C VAL A 240 -11.51 -5.48 36.42
N THR A 241 -10.70 -6.28 37.15
CA THR A 241 -11.03 -6.77 38.49
C THR A 241 -11.15 -5.63 39.51
N ASN A 242 -10.26 -4.64 39.39
CA ASN A 242 -10.13 -3.53 40.35
C ASN A 242 -10.85 -2.25 39.90
N ASN A 243 -11.67 -2.30 38.85
CA ASN A 243 -12.33 -1.13 38.24
C ASN A 243 -11.35 -0.02 37.81
N GLY A 244 -10.14 -0.40 37.37
CA GLY A 244 -9.01 0.47 37.04
C GLY A 244 -8.80 0.73 35.54
N LEU A 245 -9.78 0.46 34.66
CA LEU A 245 -9.62 0.65 33.21
C LEU A 245 -9.38 2.11 32.83
N ALA A 246 -9.96 3.07 33.57
CA ALA A 246 -9.74 4.49 33.36
C ALA A 246 -8.26 4.89 33.59
N ASP A 247 -7.65 4.35 34.65
CA ASP A 247 -6.24 4.60 34.98
C ASP A 247 -5.32 3.99 33.93
N LEU A 248 -5.62 2.77 33.48
CA LEU A 248 -4.87 2.12 32.39
C LEU A 248 -4.96 2.90 31.08
N TYR A 249 -6.15 3.41 30.73
CA TYR A 249 -6.34 4.29 29.58
C TYR A 249 -5.43 5.52 29.69
N ASN A 250 -5.52 6.27 30.78
CA ASN A 250 -4.71 7.47 31.01
C ASN A 250 -3.21 7.20 30.96
N PHE A 251 -2.78 6.02 31.41
CA PHE A 251 -1.38 5.62 31.40
C PHE A 251 -0.84 5.31 30.00
N THR A 252 -1.68 4.78 29.10
CA THR A 252 -1.20 4.21 27.82
C THR A 252 -1.58 5.04 26.58
N ILE A 253 -2.59 5.92 26.69
CA ILE A 253 -3.19 6.56 25.51
C ILE A 253 -2.23 7.48 24.75
N ASP A 254 -1.37 8.21 25.44
CA ASP A 254 -0.41 9.13 24.82
C ASP A 254 0.65 8.39 24.02
N ALA A 255 1.14 7.24 24.52
CA ALA A 255 2.05 6.39 23.79
C ALA A 255 1.37 5.80 22.53
N ALA A 256 0.13 5.34 22.67
CA ALA A 256 -0.64 4.81 21.54
C ALA A 256 -0.93 5.90 20.49
N LYS A 257 -1.21 7.14 20.92
CA LYS A 257 -1.33 8.29 20.03
C LYS A 257 -0.04 8.61 19.30
N THR A 258 1.08 8.62 20.01
CA THR A 258 2.41 8.87 19.43
C THR A 258 2.74 7.82 18.38
N ASN A 259 2.44 6.54 18.69
CA ASN A 259 2.61 5.45 17.75
C ASN A 259 1.71 5.62 16.50
N TRP A 260 0.43 6.00 16.69
CA TRP A 260 -0.46 6.35 15.57
C TRP A 260 0.11 7.48 14.69
N ASP A 261 0.57 8.56 15.32
CA ASP A 261 1.07 9.73 14.60
C ASP A 261 2.35 9.41 13.81
N SER A 262 3.19 8.47 14.29
CA SER A 262 4.43 8.06 13.62
C SER A 262 4.22 7.46 12.22
N PHE A 263 3.06 6.89 11.94
CA PHE A 263 2.71 6.38 10.61
C PHE A 263 2.54 7.48 9.55
N PHE A 264 2.54 8.74 9.95
CA PHE A 264 2.25 9.85 9.05
C PHE A 264 3.37 10.88 8.95
N LYS A 265 4.42 10.77 9.76
CA LYS A 265 5.46 11.80 9.88
C LYS A 265 6.72 11.46 9.09
N ILE A 266 7.24 12.46 8.41
CA ILE A 266 8.57 12.42 7.80
C ILE A 266 9.60 12.72 8.92
N THR A 267 10.42 11.73 9.24
CA THR A 267 11.51 11.93 10.21
C THR A 267 12.65 12.74 9.59
N GLU A 268 13.44 13.41 10.44
CA GLU A 268 14.60 14.17 9.95
C GLU A 268 15.59 13.30 9.16
N SER A 269 15.80 12.07 9.60
CA SER A 269 16.68 11.10 8.92
C SER A 269 16.17 10.65 7.55
N ALA A 270 14.86 10.75 7.32
CA ALA A 270 14.22 10.40 6.05
C ALA A 270 14.17 11.58 5.05
N ARG A 271 14.50 12.80 5.49
CA ARG A 271 14.47 13.99 4.64
C ARG A 271 15.61 13.98 3.63
N ARG A 272 15.29 14.20 2.39
CA ARG A 272 16.30 14.42 1.34
C ARG A 272 16.88 15.83 1.44
N LYS A 273 18.19 15.95 1.30
CA LYS A 273 18.90 17.23 1.35
C LYS A 273 18.99 17.95 0.00
N ASP A 274 18.66 17.25 -1.09
CA ASP A 274 18.75 17.70 -2.47
C ASP A 274 17.39 18.19 -3.03
N VAL A 275 16.35 18.23 -2.19
CA VAL A 275 15.05 18.81 -2.53
C VAL A 275 15.11 20.32 -2.35
N THR A 276 14.49 21.05 -3.28
CA THR A 276 14.33 22.51 -3.17
C THR A 276 12.85 22.87 -3.13
N TRP A 277 12.51 23.91 -2.36
CA TRP A 277 11.18 24.45 -2.28
C TRP A 277 11.23 25.95 -2.54
N LEU A 278 10.61 26.39 -3.63
CA LEU A 278 10.55 27.79 -4.01
C LEU A 278 9.10 28.15 -4.35
N ASN A 279 8.54 29.13 -3.66
CA ASN A 279 7.12 29.48 -3.74
C ASN A 279 6.25 28.23 -3.49
N ASP A 280 5.35 27.92 -4.42
CA ASP A 280 4.46 26.76 -4.34
C ASP A 280 4.97 25.55 -5.14
N ILE A 281 6.29 25.48 -5.41
CA ILE A 281 6.88 24.37 -6.17
C ILE A 281 7.97 23.70 -5.36
N MET A 282 7.79 22.39 -5.14
CA MET A 282 8.80 21.49 -4.62
C MET A 282 9.50 20.79 -5.78
N THR A 283 10.81 20.93 -5.90
CA THR A 283 11.58 20.29 -6.96
C THR A 283 12.45 19.17 -6.42
N VAL A 284 12.31 17.98 -6.99
CA VAL A 284 13.05 16.77 -6.61
C VAL A 284 13.95 16.36 -7.79
N PRO A 285 15.28 16.22 -7.60
CA PRO A 285 16.15 15.67 -8.64
C PRO A 285 15.73 14.23 -8.95
N PHE A 286 15.81 13.81 -10.20
CA PHE A 286 15.53 12.46 -10.62
C PHE A 286 16.48 12.06 -11.76
N ASN A 287 17.10 10.88 -11.65
CA ASN A 287 18.00 10.41 -12.68
C ASN A 287 17.25 10.10 -13.97
N THR A 288 17.74 10.67 -15.07
CA THR A 288 17.15 10.42 -16.39
C THR A 288 17.19 8.92 -16.70
N PRO A 289 16.05 8.27 -16.94
CA PRO A 289 16.02 6.84 -17.26
C PRO A 289 16.67 6.58 -18.62
N GLU A 290 17.35 5.44 -18.77
CA GLU A 290 17.96 5.05 -20.05
C GLU A 290 16.93 5.00 -21.19
N LEU A 291 15.73 4.45 -20.90
CA LEU A 291 14.60 4.54 -21.82
C LEU A 291 13.86 5.85 -21.59
N THR A 292 14.17 6.88 -22.36
CA THR A 292 13.62 8.24 -22.21
C THR A 292 12.09 8.32 -22.35
N LYS A 293 11.47 7.33 -22.96
CA LYS A 293 9.99 7.19 -23.01
C LYS A 293 9.35 7.06 -21.62
N PHE A 294 10.13 6.73 -20.58
CA PHE A 294 9.63 6.77 -19.19
C PHE A 294 9.47 8.20 -18.65
N ILE A 295 10.18 9.19 -19.19
CA ILE A 295 10.13 10.56 -18.66
C ILE A 295 8.71 11.11 -18.62
N PRO A 296 7.96 11.21 -19.75
CA PRO A 296 6.59 11.71 -19.71
C PRO A 296 5.67 10.85 -18.84
N TYR A 297 5.86 9.54 -18.81
CA TYR A 297 5.08 8.63 -17.99
C TYR A 297 5.29 8.90 -16.48
N LEU A 298 6.54 9.09 -16.04
CA LEU A 298 6.87 9.41 -14.65
C LEU A 298 6.41 10.80 -14.28
N GLN A 299 6.60 11.80 -15.17
CA GLN A 299 6.12 13.16 -14.93
C GLN A 299 4.62 13.20 -14.72
N ASP A 300 3.85 12.63 -15.66
CA ASP A 300 2.39 12.64 -15.58
C ASP A 300 1.90 11.87 -14.35
N ASN A 301 2.55 10.75 -14.02
CA ASN A 301 2.13 9.91 -12.92
C ASN A 301 2.50 10.47 -11.54
N ILE A 302 3.70 11.01 -11.37
CA ILE A 302 4.21 11.52 -10.10
C ILE A 302 3.80 12.98 -9.90
N GLU A 303 4.08 13.86 -10.86
CA GLU A 303 3.78 15.29 -10.71
C GLU A 303 2.28 15.56 -10.67
N ASP A 304 1.44 14.73 -11.31
CA ASP A 304 -0.01 14.84 -11.23
C ASP A 304 -0.56 14.42 -9.87
N GLU A 305 0.06 13.45 -9.21
CA GLU A 305 -0.35 13.01 -7.88
C GLU A 305 0.06 13.98 -6.79
N PHE A 306 1.30 14.46 -6.80
CA PHE A 306 1.84 15.31 -5.75
C PHE A 306 1.48 16.79 -5.99
N ARG A 307 0.19 17.11 -5.80
CA ARG A 307 -0.38 18.47 -5.89
C ARG A 307 -1.40 18.72 -4.80
N PHE A 308 -1.44 19.95 -4.29
CA PHE A 308 -2.45 20.39 -3.34
C PHE A 308 -2.65 21.90 -3.44
N GLY A 309 -3.88 22.34 -3.74
CA GLY A 309 -4.17 23.77 -3.99
C GLY A 309 -3.33 24.32 -5.14
N THR A 310 -2.52 25.34 -4.87
CA THR A 310 -1.56 25.93 -5.82
C THR A 310 -0.20 25.20 -5.82
N TRP A 311 0.06 24.43 -4.78
CA TRP A 311 1.33 23.70 -4.65
C TRP A 311 1.41 22.51 -5.60
N GLY A 312 2.61 22.26 -6.13
CA GLY A 312 2.92 21.09 -6.94
C GLY A 312 4.37 20.67 -6.83
N LEU A 313 4.59 19.38 -7.09
CA LEU A 313 5.92 18.81 -7.19
C LEU A 313 6.38 18.78 -8.65
N LYS A 314 7.69 19.00 -8.87
CA LYS A 314 8.35 18.89 -10.17
C LYS A 314 9.56 17.97 -10.10
N LEU A 315 9.73 17.13 -11.11
CA LEU A 315 10.90 16.30 -11.28
C LEU A 315 11.95 17.07 -12.11
N ASN A 316 13.15 17.18 -11.56
CA ASN A 316 14.31 17.76 -12.26
C ASN A 316 15.18 16.64 -12.82
N TRP A 317 15.16 16.49 -14.14
CA TRP A 317 15.85 15.40 -14.84
C TRP A 317 17.33 15.71 -15.06
N GLY A 318 18.18 14.73 -14.76
CA GLY A 318 19.62 14.87 -14.94
C GLY A 318 20.39 13.60 -14.58
N THR A 319 21.67 13.79 -14.31
CA THR A 319 22.54 12.76 -13.72
C THR A 319 23.00 13.26 -12.37
N PHE A 320 22.46 12.66 -11.32
CA PHE A 320 22.73 13.04 -9.94
C PHE A 320 23.29 11.82 -9.20
N GLU A 321 24.36 11.99 -8.42
CA GLU A 321 25.02 10.92 -7.68
C GLU A 321 24.01 10.15 -6.78
N ASN A 322 23.15 10.87 -6.07
CA ASN A 322 22.11 10.32 -5.19
C ASN A 322 20.69 10.54 -5.71
N GLY A 323 20.54 10.85 -7.00
CA GLY A 323 19.22 11.05 -7.61
C GLY A 323 18.40 9.78 -7.62
N PRO A 324 17.09 9.88 -7.34
CA PRO A 324 16.19 8.75 -7.48
C PRO A 324 16.23 8.15 -8.88
N ARG A 325 16.05 6.85 -8.94
CA ARG A 325 15.98 6.09 -10.20
C ARG A 325 14.99 4.93 -10.08
N LEU A 326 14.47 4.53 -11.22
CA LEU A 326 13.58 3.38 -11.33
C LEU A 326 14.39 2.14 -11.76
N VAL A 327 14.20 1.03 -11.06
CA VAL A 327 14.85 -0.26 -11.31
C VAL A 327 13.79 -1.36 -11.39
N PHE A 328 13.96 -2.29 -12.33
CA PHE A 328 13.02 -3.39 -12.51
C PHE A 328 13.70 -4.73 -12.20
N LYS A 329 13.11 -5.51 -11.27
CA LYS A 329 13.58 -6.84 -10.87
C LYS A 329 12.41 -7.82 -10.87
N ALA A 330 12.60 -8.98 -11.47
CA ALA A 330 11.52 -9.97 -11.59
C ALA A 330 11.19 -10.61 -10.23
N GLY A 331 9.89 -10.61 -9.88
CA GLY A 331 9.38 -11.23 -8.66
C GLY A 331 9.76 -10.51 -7.36
N GLU A 332 10.26 -9.28 -7.47
CA GLU A 332 10.53 -8.43 -6.30
C GLU A 332 9.25 -7.68 -5.90
N VAL A 333 9.00 -7.62 -4.60
CA VAL A 333 7.98 -6.72 -4.08
C VAL A 333 8.46 -5.28 -4.28
N PRO A 334 7.65 -4.41 -4.90
CA PRO A 334 8.03 -3.01 -5.06
C PRO A 334 8.40 -2.35 -3.74
N HIS A 335 9.50 -1.62 -3.74
CA HIS A 335 10.01 -0.91 -2.55
C HIS A 335 11.03 0.16 -2.92
N VAL A 336 11.28 1.07 -1.99
CA VAL A 336 12.44 1.98 -2.01
C VAL A 336 13.52 1.44 -1.08
N ASN A 337 14.78 1.66 -1.40
CA ASN A 337 15.94 1.24 -0.61
C ASN A 337 16.09 2.00 0.75
N GLY A 338 14.96 2.39 1.35
CA GLY A 338 14.84 3.09 2.63
C GLY A 338 14.11 4.43 2.48
N LEU A 339 13.60 4.98 3.58
CA LEU A 339 12.94 6.28 3.59
C LEU A 339 13.94 7.39 3.20
N GLY A 340 13.56 8.24 2.26
CA GLY A 340 14.47 9.22 1.64
C GLY A 340 15.48 8.58 0.67
N GLY A 341 15.30 7.32 0.33
CA GLY A 341 16.17 6.56 -0.57
C GLY A 341 16.13 7.04 -2.02
N ASN A 342 16.93 6.40 -2.85
CA ASN A 342 17.14 6.81 -4.25
C ASN A 342 16.95 5.69 -5.27
N GLU A 343 16.48 4.51 -4.86
CA GLU A 343 16.17 3.41 -5.78
C GLU A 343 14.74 2.93 -5.57
N ILE A 344 13.88 3.14 -6.56
CA ILE A 344 12.53 2.60 -6.63
C ILE A 344 12.63 1.28 -7.38
N THR A 345 12.46 0.17 -6.68
CA THR A 345 12.42 -1.17 -7.29
C THR A 345 10.97 -1.52 -7.64
N MET A 346 10.75 -2.01 -8.87
CA MET A 346 9.46 -2.47 -9.38
C MET A 346 9.57 -3.94 -9.82
N ASP A 347 8.45 -4.68 -9.73
CA ASP A 347 8.38 -6.03 -10.28
C ASP A 347 8.30 -5.99 -11.81
N SER A 348 9.34 -6.50 -12.48
CA SER A 348 9.36 -6.55 -13.95
C SER A 348 8.41 -7.60 -14.55
N ASN A 349 7.84 -8.50 -13.76
CA ASN A 349 6.80 -9.42 -14.23
C ASN A 349 5.49 -8.68 -14.48
N GLN A 350 5.21 -7.60 -13.75
CA GLN A 350 3.99 -6.84 -13.92
C GLN A 350 3.98 -6.04 -15.22
N PRO A 351 2.88 -6.07 -16.00
CA PRO A 351 2.73 -5.22 -17.17
C PRO A 351 2.79 -3.74 -16.78
N ILE A 352 3.53 -2.93 -17.54
CA ILE A 352 3.68 -1.50 -17.25
C ILE A 352 2.36 -0.73 -17.46
N GLU A 353 1.45 -1.27 -18.23
CA GLU A 353 0.12 -0.72 -18.49
C GLU A 353 -0.85 -0.85 -17.31
N GLU A 354 -0.53 -1.69 -16.33
CA GLU A 354 -1.39 -1.92 -15.18
C GLU A 354 -1.58 -0.67 -14.32
N TYR A 355 -2.80 -0.43 -13.87
CA TYR A 355 -3.08 0.62 -12.90
C TYR A 355 -2.24 0.46 -11.63
N GLU A 356 -2.06 -0.77 -11.18
CA GLU A 356 -1.27 -1.06 -9.98
C GLU A 356 0.20 -0.68 -10.13
N SER A 357 0.80 -0.85 -11.31
CA SER A 357 2.16 -0.39 -11.60
C SER A 357 2.28 1.13 -11.45
N ARG A 358 1.31 1.88 -11.96
CA ARG A 358 1.25 3.34 -11.85
C ARG A 358 1.07 3.79 -10.40
N TRP A 359 0.10 3.20 -9.70
CA TRP A 359 -0.18 3.50 -8.29
C TRP A 359 1.02 3.17 -7.40
N THR A 360 1.69 2.07 -7.68
CA THR A 360 2.89 1.66 -6.94
C THR A 360 4.02 2.68 -7.13
N ILE A 361 4.31 3.11 -8.35
CA ILE A 361 5.37 4.10 -8.60
C ILE A 361 5.12 5.40 -7.81
N ARG A 362 3.87 5.89 -7.72
CA ARG A 362 3.52 7.08 -6.94
C ARG A 362 3.71 6.86 -5.44
N HIS A 363 3.30 5.71 -4.95
CA HIS A 363 3.46 5.32 -3.54
C HIS A 363 4.95 5.21 -3.19
N GLU A 364 5.71 4.47 -3.98
CA GLU A 364 7.16 4.33 -3.75
C GLU A 364 7.90 5.67 -3.85
N PHE A 365 7.43 6.57 -4.74
CA PHE A 365 7.99 7.92 -4.77
C PHE A 365 7.69 8.72 -3.48
N GLY A 366 6.58 8.44 -2.81
CA GLY A 366 6.31 8.96 -1.47
C GLY A 366 7.42 8.61 -0.46
N HIS A 367 7.95 7.37 -0.52
CA HIS A 367 9.09 6.97 0.30
C HIS A 367 10.38 7.69 -0.10
N VAL A 368 10.58 7.97 -1.39
CA VAL A 368 11.73 8.77 -1.87
C VAL A 368 11.75 10.15 -1.21
N ILE A 369 10.59 10.78 -1.01
CA ILE A 369 10.48 12.07 -0.33
C ILE A 369 10.24 11.95 1.18
N GLY A 370 10.45 10.77 1.75
CA GLY A 370 10.58 10.53 3.19
C GLY A 370 9.32 10.06 3.91
N PHE A 371 8.18 9.92 3.26
CA PHE A 371 6.99 9.39 3.91
C PHE A 371 7.16 7.93 4.33
N PRO A 372 6.77 7.56 5.56
CA PRO A 372 6.60 6.17 5.94
C PRO A 372 5.35 5.58 5.30
N ASP A 373 5.24 4.26 5.34
CA ASP A 373 3.98 3.58 5.11
C ASP A 373 2.96 3.95 6.21
N CYS A 374 1.72 4.21 5.83
CA CYS A 374 0.62 4.30 6.78
C CYS A 374 -0.33 3.10 6.69
N TYR A 375 0.20 1.95 6.37
CA TYR A 375 -0.36 0.64 6.68
C TYR A 375 0.52 -0.05 7.72
N HIS A 376 -0.06 -0.98 8.45
CA HIS A 376 0.67 -1.75 9.44
C HIS A 376 0.69 -3.21 9.07
N GLU A 377 1.86 -3.83 9.19
CA GLU A 377 2.08 -5.22 8.88
C GLU A 377 2.94 -5.87 9.95
N PHE A 378 2.49 -6.98 10.49
CA PHE A 378 3.17 -7.71 11.53
C PHE A 378 2.87 -9.22 11.45
N TYR A 379 3.68 -10.04 12.12
CA TYR A 379 3.43 -11.46 12.24
C TYR A 379 2.69 -11.76 13.55
N ASP A 380 1.51 -12.37 13.41
CA ASP A 380 0.70 -12.83 14.55
C ASP A 380 1.03 -14.30 14.84
N GLU A 381 1.66 -14.56 15.99
CA GLU A 381 2.09 -15.91 16.37
C GLU A 381 0.93 -16.86 16.64
N LYS A 382 -0.23 -16.35 17.11
CA LYS A 382 -1.42 -17.19 17.37
C LYS A 382 -2.09 -17.63 16.08
N LEU A 383 -2.01 -16.79 15.05
CA LEU A 383 -2.56 -17.07 13.72
C LEU A 383 -1.53 -17.75 12.80
N GLU A 384 -0.26 -17.76 13.21
CA GLU A 384 0.87 -18.16 12.36
C GLU A 384 0.82 -17.48 10.97
N ALA A 385 0.47 -16.19 10.95
CA ALA A 385 0.22 -15.44 9.71
C ALA A 385 0.71 -14.00 9.81
N PHE A 386 1.12 -13.44 8.68
CA PHE A 386 1.20 -12.00 8.54
C PHE A 386 -0.20 -11.39 8.56
N VAL A 387 -0.33 -10.30 9.29
CA VAL A 387 -1.54 -9.47 9.36
C VAL A 387 -1.19 -8.10 8.80
N ASN A 388 -1.98 -7.62 7.85
CA ASN A 388 -1.78 -6.33 7.21
C ASN A 388 -3.09 -5.54 7.21
N TYR A 389 -3.01 -4.24 7.52
CA TYR A 389 -4.15 -3.32 7.40
C TYR A 389 -3.69 -1.89 7.10
N GLN A 390 -4.55 -1.14 6.48
CA GLN A 390 -4.36 0.25 6.09
C GLN A 390 -5.09 1.17 7.09
N LEU A 391 -4.40 2.22 7.57
CA LEU A 391 -4.98 3.18 8.50
C LEU A 391 -6.02 4.08 7.81
N ASP A 392 -5.75 4.47 6.57
CA ASP A 392 -6.67 5.20 5.69
C ASP A 392 -6.56 4.69 4.25
N THR A 393 -7.56 3.94 3.79
CA THR A 393 -7.57 3.36 2.43
C THR A 393 -7.65 4.41 1.31
N THR A 394 -7.84 5.68 1.64
CA THR A 394 -7.90 6.79 0.68
C THR A 394 -6.62 7.62 0.60
N ASP A 395 -5.66 7.34 1.49
CA ASP A 395 -4.35 7.98 1.53
C ASP A 395 -3.34 7.19 0.70
N LEU A 396 -2.52 7.90 -0.08
CA LEU A 396 -1.52 7.32 -0.98
C LEU A 396 -0.51 6.42 -0.24
N MET A 397 -0.07 6.82 0.96
CA MET A 397 0.94 6.05 1.70
C MET A 397 0.35 4.87 2.47
N CYS A 398 -0.96 4.85 2.67
CA CYS A 398 -1.65 3.69 3.25
C CYS A 398 -2.10 2.69 2.18
N SER A 399 -2.43 3.18 0.99
CA SER A 399 -2.93 2.38 -0.12
C SER A 399 -2.36 2.91 -1.43
N ARG A 400 -1.72 2.06 -2.21
CA ARG A 400 -1.19 2.43 -3.54
C ARG A 400 -2.23 3.13 -4.43
N ALA A 401 -3.50 2.73 -4.30
CA ALA A 401 -4.63 3.34 -5.00
C ALA A 401 -5.24 4.57 -4.28
N GLY A 402 -4.63 5.01 -3.18
CA GLY A 402 -4.97 6.25 -2.50
C GLY A 402 -4.46 7.48 -3.24
N ASN A 403 -4.73 8.66 -2.67
CA ASN A 403 -4.32 9.93 -3.24
C ASN A 403 -3.57 10.79 -2.23
N MET A 404 -2.88 11.80 -2.75
CA MET A 404 -2.31 12.90 -1.96
C MET A 404 -3.39 13.53 -1.07
N LYS A 405 -3.07 13.78 0.19
CA LYS A 405 -3.93 14.40 1.19
C LYS A 405 -3.38 15.72 1.67
N GLU A 406 -4.25 16.58 2.20
CA GLU A 406 -3.86 17.83 2.85
C GLU A 406 -2.82 17.61 3.96
N ARG A 407 -2.97 16.55 4.77
CA ARG A 407 -1.99 16.21 5.79
C ARG A 407 -0.60 15.95 5.20
N MET A 408 -0.53 15.26 4.04
CA MET A 408 0.75 14.99 3.36
C MET A 408 1.40 16.28 2.86
N TYR A 409 0.59 17.20 2.31
CA TYR A 409 1.08 18.51 1.94
C TYR A 409 1.65 19.27 3.14
N ASN A 410 0.93 19.28 4.26
CA ASN A 410 1.36 19.95 5.49
C ASN A 410 2.66 19.34 6.02
N GLU A 411 2.79 18.01 5.97
CA GLU A 411 4.00 17.30 6.37
C GLU A 411 5.20 17.61 5.45
N LEU A 412 4.99 17.65 4.12
CA LEU A 412 6.01 18.07 3.18
C LEU A 412 6.43 19.52 3.39
N LYS A 413 5.47 20.40 3.68
CA LYS A 413 5.74 21.80 3.97
C LYS A 413 6.57 21.97 5.23
N GLU A 414 6.23 21.23 6.31
CA GLU A 414 7.02 21.21 7.54
C GLU A 414 8.44 20.67 7.31
N ALA A 415 8.57 19.63 6.46
CA ALA A 415 9.84 18.98 6.20
C ALA A 415 10.78 19.78 5.28
N TYR A 416 10.25 20.46 4.26
CA TYR A 416 11.04 20.98 3.15
C TYR A 416 10.86 22.46 2.84
N ALA A 417 9.78 23.11 3.29
CA ALA A 417 9.66 24.55 3.04
C ALA A 417 10.68 25.33 3.89
N PRO A 418 11.24 26.42 3.36
CA PRO A 418 12.08 27.31 4.15
C PRO A 418 11.31 27.80 5.38
N THR A 419 11.95 27.73 6.56
CA THR A 419 11.40 28.40 7.74
C THR A 419 11.33 29.90 7.44
N ALA A 420 10.14 30.50 7.63
CA ALA A 420 10.04 31.95 7.53
C ALA A 420 10.98 32.57 8.59
N GLU A 421 12.00 33.31 8.12
CA GLU A 421 12.87 34.10 8.98
C GLU A 421 12.10 35.28 9.60
#